data_000198db8aac35dc0c35ff11dc130e9a
#
_entry.id   000198db8aac35dc0c35ff11dc130e9a
#
_cell.length_a   1.000
_cell.length_b   1.000
_cell.length_c   1.000
_cell.angle_alpha   90.00
_cell.angle_beta   90.00
_cell.angle_gamma   90.00
#
_symmetry.space_group_name_H-M   'P 1'
#
loop_
_entity.id
_entity.type
_entity.pdbx_description
1 polymer ?
#
loop_
_entity_poly.entity_id
_entity_poly.type
_entity_poly.pdbx_seq_one_letter_code
_entity_poly.pdbx_strand_id
1 'polypeptide(L)'
;MRSLALARHREGFARQWQLAEVRIITVAGEDVGWLQTALADDAIFLGQLYLDGRFQRQGICSRVMYVLIEDAIHGKKAITLAVVKINPARRLYDRLGFRVTHEDQHKVYMRREPDQMHT
;
A
#
# COMPACT_ATOMS: atom_id res chain seq x y z
N MET A 1 -3.04 -8.34 21.60
CA MET A 1 -2.79 -8.08 20.17
C MET A 1 -1.49 -7.34 19.99
N ARG A 2 -0.71 -7.76 19.04
CA ARG A 2 0.59 -7.12 18.81
C ARG A 2 0.43 -5.74 18.18
N SER A 3 1.29 -4.83 18.59
CA SER A 3 1.27 -3.46 18.08
C SER A 3 1.90 -3.40 16.69
N LEU A 4 1.27 -2.69 15.79
CA LEU A 4 1.78 -2.46 14.43
C LEU A 4 2.12 -0.98 14.28
N ALA A 5 3.25 -0.69 13.70
CA ALA A 5 3.65 0.68 13.43
C ALA A 5 4.32 0.81 12.08
N LEU A 6 4.20 1.98 11.49
CA LEU A 6 4.86 2.33 10.24
C LEU A 6 5.83 3.46 10.51
N ALA A 7 7.11 3.15 10.51
CA ALA A 7 8.15 4.13 10.77
C ALA A 7 8.69 4.68 9.46
N ARG A 8 8.83 5.98 9.38
CA ARG A 8 9.34 6.61 8.17
C ARG A 8 10.82 6.35 8.01
N HIS A 9 11.20 6.11 6.78
CA HIS A 9 12.58 5.93 6.44
C HIS A 9 12.84 6.68 5.13
N ARG A 10 13.59 7.77 5.21
CA ARG A 10 13.89 8.58 4.05
C ARG A 10 15.32 8.44 3.66
N GLU A 11 15.57 7.86 2.51
CA GLU A 11 16.92 7.77 2.00
C GLU A 11 16.82 7.77 0.51
N GLY A 12 17.82 8.24 -0.14
CA GLY A 12 18.07 8.12 -1.55
C GLY A 12 16.92 8.14 -2.56
N PHE A 13 15.82 7.58 -2.20
CA PHE A 13 14.69 7.47 -3.11
C PHE A 13 14.10 8.82 -3.46
N ALA A 14 14.16 9.75 -2.53
CA ALA A 14 13.58 11.08 -2.76
C ALA A 14 14.25 11.81 -3.90
N ARG A 15 15.43 11.39 -4.29
CA ARG A 15 16.12 12.02 -5.39
C ARG A 15 15.47 11.70 -6.71
N GLN A 16 15.15 10.44 -6.89
CA GLN A 16 14.63 9.92 -8.13
C GLN A 16 13.13 10.04 -8.20
N TRP A 17 12.49 9.87 -7.05
CA TRP A 17 11.04 9.93 -6.95
C TRP A 17 10.71 11.00 -5.97
N GLN A 18 10.48 12.18 -6.44
CA GLN A 18 10.10 13.25 -5.54
C GLN A 18 8.97 12.77 -4.67
N LEU A 19 9.08 13.00 -3.38
CA LEU A 19 8.05 12.63 -2.41
C LEU A 19 7.87 11.12 -2.26
N ALA A 20 8.83 10.33 -2.72
CA ALA A 20 8.82 8.91 -2.43
C ALA A 20 9.18 8.65 -0.97
N GLU A 21 8.55 7.68 -0.37
CA GLU A 21 8.73 7.39 1.02
C GLU A 21 8.75 5.88 1.25
N VAL A 22 9.69 5.43 2.07
CA VAL A 22 9.70 4.04 2.54
C VAL A 22 9.41 4.06 4.02
N ARG A 23 8.47 3.26 4.45
CA ARG A 23 8.11 3.11 5.86
C ARG A 23 8.33 1.66 6.27
N ILE A 24 8.98 1.46 7.40
CA ILE A 24 9.23 0.13 7.93
C ILE A 24 8.02 -0.33 8.72
N ILE A 25 7.57 -1.54 8.46
CA ILE A 25 6.45 -2.14 9.18
C ILE A 25 7.01 -2.87 10.38
N THR A 26 6.55 -2.52 11.59
CA THR A 26 6.98 -3.21 12.79
C THR A 26 5.78 -3.83 13.49
N VAL A 27 6.00 -4.98 14.11
CA VAL A 27 4.98 -5.64 14.92
C VAL A 27 5.65 -6.01 16.23
N ALA A 28 5.12 -5.50 17.31
CA ALA A 28 5.68 -5.71 18.66
C ALA A 28 7.16 -5.32 18.73
N GLY A 29 7.53 -4.26 18.01
CA GLY A 29 8.90 -3.76 18.01
C GLY A 29 9.86 -4.43 17.05
N GLU A 30 9.39 -5.43 16.34
CA GLU A 30 10.23 -6.17 15.38
C GLU A 30 9.94 -5.73 13.95
N ASP A 31 10.99 -5.46 13.18
CA ASP A 31 10.84 -5.10 11.76
C ASP A 31 10.38 -6.32 10.97
N VAL A 32 9.25 -6.23 10.34
CA VAL A 32 8.66 -7.37 9.63
C VAL A 32 8.45 -7.14 8.13
N GLY A 33 8.67 -5.92 7.67
CA GLY A 33 8.50 -5.63 6.26
C GLY A 33 8.63 -4.15 5.97
N TRP A 34 8.23 -3.75 4.76
CA TRP A 34 8.26 -2.33 4.40
C TRP A 34 7.16 -1.99 3.42
N LEU A 35 6.87 -0.70 3.36
CA LEU A 35 5.87 -0.12 2.48
C LEU A 35 6.52 1.03 1.73
N GLN A 36 6.46 1.03 0.42
CA GLN A 36 7.00 2.11 -0.39
C GLN A 36 5.88 2.80 -1.13
N THR A 37 5.79 4.12 -0.96
CA THR A 37 4.78 4.92 -1.63
C THR A 37 5.45 6.12 -2.30
N ALA A 38 4.78 6.68 -3.29
CA ALA A 38 5.20 7.92 -3.92
C ALA A 38 3.98 8.80 -4.09
N LEU A 39 4.11 10.08 -3.80
CA LEU A 39 3.02 11.02 -3.94
C LEU A 39 3.04 11.60 -5.35
N ALA A 40 1.93 11.51 -6.03
CA ALA A 40 1.72 12.19 -7.29
C ALA A 40 0.60 13.20 -7.05
N ASP A 41 0.22 13.95 -8.04
CA ASP A 41 -0.70 15.09 -7.90
C ASP A 41 -1.88 14.84 -6.97
N ASP A 42 -2.74 13.94 -7.34
CA ASP A 42 -3.96 13.65 -6.58
C ASP A 42 -4.01 12.21 -6.09
N ALA A 43 -2.87 11.52 -6.16
CA ALA A 43 -2.85 10.10 -5.86
C ALA A 43 -1.58 9.70 -5.12
N ILE A 44 -1.70 8.65 -4.34
CA ILE A 44 -0.57 7.99 -3.71
C ILE A 44 -0.32 6.70 -4.50
N PHE A 45 0.86 6.55 -5.03
CA PHE A 45 1.24 5.32 -5.72
C PHE A 45 1.85 4.35 -4.73
N LEU A 46 1.27 3.16 -4.60
CA LEU A 46 1.83 2.10 -3.78
C LEU A 46 2.81 1.31 -4.64
N GLY A 47 4.10 1.54 -4.42
CA GLY A 47 5.14 0.90 -5.20
C GLY A 47 5.47 -0.49 -4.72
N GLN A 48 5.55 -0.65 -3.42
CA GLN A 48 5.91 -1.93 -2.83
C GLN A 48 5.27 -2.13 -1.46
N LEU A 49 4.87 -3.34 -1.19
CA LEU A 49 4.45 -3.76 0.13
C LEU A 49 5.06 -5.15 0.34
N TYR A 50 6.05 -5.22 1.19
CA TYR A 50 6.74 -6.46 1.46
C TYR A 50 6.56 -6.87 2.92
N LEU A 51 6.35 -8.15 3.13
CA LEU A 51 6.21 -8.71 4.46
C LEU A 51 7.03 -9.98 4.53
N ASP A 52 7.85 -10.11 5.58
CA ASP A 52 8.62 -11.33 5.83
C ASP A 52 7.65 -12.53 5.87
N GLY A 53 8.05 -13.63 5.27
CA GLY A 53 7.20 -14.81 5.15
C GLY A 53 6.62 -15.32 6.46
N ARG A 54 7.37 -15.14 7.56
CA ARG A 54 6.91 -15.58 8.88
C ARG A 54 5.69 -14.79 9.36
N PHE A 55 5.45 -13.62 8.77
CA PHE A 55 4.37 -12.73 9.19
C PHE A 55 3.24 -12.65 8.17
N GLN A 56 3.33 -13.40 7.10
CA GLN A 56 2.27 -13.44 6.09
C GLN A 56 1.07 -14.23 6.60
N ARG A 57 -0.08 -13.98 6.01
CA ARG A 57 -1.34 -14.68 6.35
C ARG A 57 -1.81 -14.45 7.79
N GLN A 58 -1.43 -13.33 8.38
CA GLN A 58 -1.86 -12.95 9.72
C GLN A 58 -2.67 -11.66 9.72
N GLY A 59 -3.12 -11.22 8.55
CA GLY A 59 -3.91 -10.01 8.45
C GLY A 59 -3.11 -8.72 8.54
N ILE A 60 -1.78 -8.80 8.55
CA ILE A 60 -0.94 -7.60 8.68
C ILE A 60 -1.04 -6.73 7.44
N CYS A 61 -1.03 -7.34 6.25
CA CYS A 61 -1.18 -6.57 5.01
C CYS A 61 -2.49 -5.80 4.99
N SER A 62 -3.57 -6.42 5.44
CA SER A 62 -4.87 -5.74 5.52
C SER A 62 -4.81 -4.54 6.46
N ARG A 63 -4.16 -4.71 7.62
CA ARG A 63 -4.01 -3.63 8.60
C ARG A 63 -3.19 -2.47 8.04
N VAL A 64 -2.10 -2.78 7.34
CA VAL A 64 -1.27 -1.77 6.70
C VAL A 64 -2.07 -1.02 5.65
N MET A 65 -2.82 -1.75 4.83
CA MET A 65 -3.65 -1.13 3.81
C MET A 65 -4.74 -0.25 4.41
N TYR A 66 -5.34 -0.65 5.52
CA TYR A 66 -6.33 0.20 6.20
C TYR A 66 -5.73 1.51 6.66
N VAL A 67 -4.51 1.48 7.21
CA VAL A 67 -3.82 2.70 7.62
C VAL A 67 -3.57 3.60 6.41
N LEU A 68 -3.09 3.04 5.33
CA LEU A 68 -2.80 3.80 4.11
C LEU A 68 -4.08 4.39 3.52
N ILE A 69 -5.14 3.61 3.49
CA ILE A 69 -6.43 4.08 2.97
C ILE A 69 -6.98 5.22 3.82
N GLU A 70 -6.88 5.10 5.13
CA GLU A 70 -7.34 6.14 6.03
C GLU A 70 -6.56 7.44 5.82
N ASP A 71 -5.26 7.34 5.69
CA ASP A 71 -4.42 8.49 5.40
C ASP A 71 -4.81 9.13 4.06
N ALA A 72 -5.06 8.31 3.07
CA ALA A 72 -5.45 8.79 1.74
C ALA A 72 -6.80 9.51 1.79
N ILE A 73 -7.75 8.98 2.53
CA ILE A 73 -9.06 9.62 2.68
C ILE A 73 -8.91 10.99 3.34
N HIS A 74 -8.13 11.08 4.40
CA HIS A 74 -7.89 12.35 5.08
C HIS A 74 -7.22 13.36 4.17
N GLY A 75 -6.31 12.91 3.31
CA GLY A 75 -5.63 13.78 2.36
C GLY A 75 -6.39 13.99 1.07
N LYS A 76 -7.56 13.38 0.92
CA LYS A 76 -8.39 13.46 -0.29
C LYS A 76 -7.61 12.99 -1.52
N LYS A 77 -6.90 11.88 -1.38
CA LYS A 77 -6.08 11.32 -2.45
C LYS A 77 -6.53 9.91 -2.80
N ALA A 78 -6.47 9.60 -4.08
CA ALA A 78 -6.66 8.22 -4.52
C ALA A 78 -5.40 7.43 -4.23
N ILE A 79 -5.51 6.11 -4.25
CA ILE A 79 -4.36 5.21 -4.17
C ILE A 79 -4.32 4.42 -5.46
N THR A 80 -3.16 4.35 -6.09
CA THR A 80 -2.97 3.55 -7.29
C THR A 80 -1.92 2.49 -7.03
N LEU A 81 -2.03 1.36 -7.70
CA LEU A 81 -1.05 0.29 -7.60
C LEU A 81 -1.08 -0.57 -8.86
N ALA A 82 -0.04 -1.39 -8.99
CA ALA A 82 0.01 -2.41 -10.02
C ALA A 82 0.29 -3.73 -9.33
N VAL A 83 -0.38 -4.78 -9.75
CA VAL A 83 -0.20 -6.11 -9.16
C VAL A 83 -0.15 -7.15 -10.28
N VAL A 84 0.73 -8.12 -10.13
CA VAL A 84 0.84 -9.22 -11.08
C VAL A 84 -0.49 -10.01 -11.06
N LYS A 85 -0.98 -10.36 -12.23
CA LYS A 85 -2.31 -10.98 -12.36
C LYS A 85 -2.50 -12.22 -11.51
N ILE A 86 -1.46 -13.01 -11.37
CA ILE A 86 -1.56 -14.26 -10.60
C ILE A 86 -1.32 -14.08 -9.11
N ASN A 87 -1.02 -12.86 -8.68
CA ASN A 87 -0.76 -12.60 -7.26
C ASN A 87 -2.05 -12.64 -6.47
N PRO A 88 -2.15 -13.50 -5.44
CA PRO A 88 -3.37 -13.57 -4.64
C PRO A 88 -3.72 -12.27 -3.90
N ALA A 89 -2.78 -11.35 -3.76
CA ALA A 89 -3.05 -10.05 -3.13
C ALA A 89 -4.10 -9.26 -3.91
N ARG A 90 -4.32 -9.57 -5.18
CA ARG A 90 -5.35 -8.91 -5.96
C ARG A 90 -6.72 -9.00 -5.28
N ARG A 91 -7.03 -10.14 -4.67
CA ARG A 91 -8.31 -10.33 -3.98
C ARG A 91 -8.45 -9.39 -2.80
N LEU A 92 -7.35 -9.16 -2.09
CA LEU A 92 -7.34 -8.21 -0.99
C LEU A 92 -7.67 -6.81 -1.50
N TYR A 93 -7.04 -6.40 -2.58
CA TYR A 93 -7.29 -5.07 -3.14
C TYR A 93 -8.73 -4.92 -3.62
N ASP A 94 -9.27 -5.94 -4.25
CA ASP A 94 -10.69 -5.93 -4.66
C ASP A 94 -11.59 -5.70 -3.45
N ARG A 95 -11.34 -6.42 -2.37
CA ARG A 95 -12.16 -6.28 -1.15
C ARG A 95 -12.03 -4.91 -0.52
N LEU A 96 -10.89 -4.26 -0.69
CA LEU A 96 -10.65 -2.95 -0.11
C LEU A 96 -11.16 -1.80 -0.98
N GLY A 97 -11.82 -2.13 -2.09
CA GLY A 97 -12.45 -1.11 -2.92
C GLY A 97 -11.62 -0.61 -4.09
N PHE A 98 -10.51 -1.26 -4.36
CA PHE A 98 -9.72 -0.94 -5.55
C PHE A 98 -10.41 -1.49 -6.78
N ARG A 99 -10.37 -0.72 -7.87
CA ARG A 99 -10.95 -1.14 -9.14
C ARG A 99 -9.89 -1.14 -10.22
N VAL A 100 -10.00 -2.07 -11.14
CA VAL A 100 -9.09 -2.15 -12.27
C VAL A 100 -9.31 -0.97 -13.20
N THR A 101 -8.24 -0.24 -13.51
CA THR A 101 -8.30 0.82 -14.49
C THR A 101 -7.85 0.35 -15.85
N HIS A 102 -6.85 -0.49 -15.89
CA HIS A 102 -6.35 -1.09 -17.13
C HIS A 102 -5.46 -2.27 -16.78
N GLU A 103 -5.02 -2.99 -17.78
CA GLU A 103 -4.14 -4.12 -17.58
C GLU A 103 -3.24 -4.29 -18.79
N ASP A 104 -2.09 -4.92 -18.56
CA ASP A 104 -1.24 -5.36 -19.65
C ASP A 104 -1.14 -6.89 -19.61
N GLN A 105 -0.15 -7.44 -20.24
CA GLN A 105 -0.02 -8.88 -20.35
C GLN A 105 0.21 -9.56 -19.00
N HIS A 106 0.87 -8.90 -18.09
CA HIS A 106 1.30 -9.48 -16.82
C HIS A 106 0.68 -8.85 -15.59
N LYS A 107 0.26 -7.61 -15.67
CA LYS A 107 -0.17 -6.83 -14.51
C LYS A 107 -1.55 -6.24 -14.69
N VAL A 108 -2.21 -6.05 -13.55
CA VAL A 108 -3.44 -5.30 -13.45
C VAL A 108 -3.14 -4.01 -12.71
N TYR A 109 -3.63 -2.89 -13.21
CA TYR A 109 -3.46 -1.59 -12.58
C TYR A 109 -4.76 -1.20 -11.91
N MET A 110 -4.69 -0.82 -10.66
CA MET A 110 -5.88 -0.59 -9.84
C MET A 110 -5.85 0.77 -9.19
N ARG A 111 -7.02 1.29 -8.89
CA ARG A 111 -7.17 2.60 -8.27
C ARG A 111 -8.33 2.57 -7.28
N ARG A 112 -8.15 3.24 -6.14
CA ARG A 112 -9.18 3.44 -5.15
C ARG A 112 -9.37 4.93 -4.92
N GLU A 113 -10.59 5.41 -5.12
CA GLU A 113 -10.89 6.84 -4.93
C GLU A 113 -11.03 7.17 -3.45
N PRO A 114 -10.69 8.41 -3.04
CA PRO A 114 -10.72 8.77 -1.61
C PRO A 114 -12.11 8.85 -1.02
N ASP A 115 -13.12 9.09 -1.82
CA ASP A 115 -14.49 9.22 -1.33
C ASP A 115 -15.30 7.94 -1.46
N GLN A 116 -14.63 6.85 -1.78
CA GLN A 116 -15.26 5.58 -2.00
C GLN A 116 -15.46 4.87 -0.68
N MET A 117 -16.40 5.30 0.11
CA MET A 117 -16.51 4.77 1.37
C MET A 117 -17.53 3.92 1.59
N HIS A 118 -17.87 3.77 1.76
CA HIS A 118 -18.72 3.24 2.24
C HIS A 118 -19.41 2.65 1.94
N THR A 119 -19.48 2.42 1.94
CA THR A 119 -20.21 1.97 1.91
C THR A 119 -20.47 1.15 2.15
#